data_0327120f5202e717396c57ccfac251ac
#
_entry.id   0327120f5202e717396c57ccfac251ac
#
_cell.length_a   1.000
_cell.length_b   1.000
_cell.length_c   1.000
_cell.angle_alpha   90.00
_cell.angle_beta   90.00
_cell.angle_gamma   90.00
#
_symmetry.space_group_name_H-M   'P 1'
#
loop_
_entity.id
_entity.type
_entity.pdbx_description
1 polymer ?
#
loop_
_entity_poly.entity_id
_entity_poly.type
_entity_poly.pdbx_seq_one_letter_code
_entity_poly.pdbx_strand_id
1 'polypeptide(L)'
;DKASMEIPSPAAGVVESVSIKLDDEVGTGDLILKLKVKGAAPAAAPAQAAAAPAPAASAPAAAAPAAPAAAAPVAAPAKPGAKVHAGPAVRQLAREFGVELSAVSPSGPHGRVLKEDVQVYVKAMMQKAKEAPAAGGATGGAGIPPIPVVDFSRFGETEEVPMTRLMQIGASSLHRSWLNIPHVTQFDSADITDLEAFRIAQKAVAEKAGVKLTILPLLLKSCAHLLKELPDFNSSLAPSGKAIIRKKYVNIGFAVDTPEGLLVPVIKNVDQKSLLQLAAEAAALAAKARDKKLTADDMQGACFTISSLGHIGGTGFTPIVNAPEVAILGVSKATIQPVWDGKAFQPKLMLPLSLSYDHRVINGAAAARFTKRLSDLLADIRTILL
;
A
#
# COMPACT_ATOMS: atom_id res chain seq x y z
N ASP A 1 -28.07 -32.49 -2.60
CA ASP A 1 -28.15 -31.44 -3.63
C ASP A 1 -26.81 -31.37 -4.35
N LYS A 2 -26.76 -31.80 -5.61
CA LYS A 2 -25.56 -31.68 -6.44
C LYS A 2 -25.52 -30.25 -6.98
N ALA A 3 -24.51 -29.46 -6.57
CA ALA A 3 -24.29 -28.15 -7.12
C ALA A 3 -23.78 -28.28 -8.57
N SER A 4 -24.53 -27.80 -9.55
CA SER A 4 -24.07 -27.67 -10.93
C SER A 4 -23.26 -26.36 -11.03
N MET A 5 -22.03 -26.47 -11.54
CA MET A 5 -21.15 -25.31 -11.76
C MET A 5 -20.97 -25.10 -13.25
N GLU A 6 -21.37 -23.95 -13.76
CA GLU A 6 -21.14 -23.56 -15.14
C GLU A 6 -19.71 -23.04 -15.32
N ILE A 7 -18.95 -23.65 -16.23
CA ILE A 7 -17.58 -23.18 -16.55
C ILE A 7 -17.65 -22.43 -17.88
N PRO A 8 -17.44 -21.09 -17.89
CA PRO A 8 -17.49 -20.31 -19.11
C PRO A 8 -16.30 -20.61 -20.03
N SER A 9 -16.54 -20.58 -21.34
CA SER A 9 -15.51 -20.78 -22.36
C SER A 9 -14.49 -19.62 -22.31
N PRO A 10 -13.15 -19.89 -22.34
CA PRO A 10 -12.12 -18.86 -22.33
C PRO A 10 -12.01 -18.05 -23.63
N ALA A 11 -12.64 -18.48 -24.72
CA ALA A 11 -12.62 -17.79 -26.01
C ALA A 11 -13.89 -18.04 -26.82
N ALA A 12 -14.26 -17.06 -27.67
CA ALA A 12 -15.34 -17.20 -28.63
C ALA A 12 -14.83 -17.98 -29.87
N GLY A 13 -15.54 -19.06 -30.24
CA GLY A 13 -15.18 -19.91 -31.36
C GLY A 13 -16.22 -20.96 -31.65
N VAL A 14 -16.01 -21.73 -32.72
CA VAL A 14 -16.86 -22.87 -33.07
C VAL A 14 -16.28 -24.14 -32.47
N VAL A 15 -17.09 -24.90 -31.74
CA VAL A 15 -16.67 -26.17 -31.14
C VAL A 15 -16.42 -27.18 -32.27
N GLU A 16 -15.19 -27.67 -32.39
CA GLU A 16 -14.76 -28.64 -33.38
C GLU A 16 -14.98 -30.07 -32.90
N SER A 17 -14.72 -30.34 -31.64
CA SER A 17 -14.97 -31.63 -31.02
C SER A 17 -15.08 -31.51 -29.49
N VAL A 18 -15.92 -32.35 -28.88
CA VAL A 18 -16.04 -32.53 -27.42
C VAL A 18 -15.39 -33.88 -27.08
N SER A 19 -14.48 -33.89 -26.12
CA SER A 19 -13.69 -35.07 -25.76
C SER A 19 -14.21 -35.84 -24.55
N ILE A 20 -15.25 -35.35 -23.87
CA ILE A 20 -15.85 -35.94 -22.65
C ILE A 20 -17.32 -36.34 -22.91
N LYS A 21 -17.79 -37.34 -22.15
CA LYS A 21 -19.18 -37.82 -22.16
C LYS A 21 -19.86 -37.45 -20.84
N LEU A 22 -21.20 -37.55 -20.83
CA LEU A 22 -21.99 -37.42 -19.60
C LEU A 22 -21.54 -38.48 -18.57
N ASP A 23 -21.33 -38.06 -17.32
CA ASP A 23 -20.87 -38.85 -16.19
C ASP A 23 -19.34 -39.18 -16.17
N ASP A 24 -18.52 -38.61 -17.03
CA ASP A 24 -17.06 -38.73 -16.94
C ASP A 24 -16.51 -37.87 -15.79
N GLU A 25 -15.59 -38.41 -14.96
CA GLU A 25 -14.83 -37.65 -13.97
C GLU A 25 -13.67 -36.93 -14.64
N VAL A 26 -13.62 -35.59 -14.53
CA VAL A 26 -12.57 -34.77 -15.15
C VAL A 26 -11.73 -34.07 -14.09
N GLY A 27 -10.40 -34.08 -14.27
CA GLY A 27 -9.42 -33.44 -13.42
C GLY A 27 -8.80 -32.18 -14.05
N THR A 28 -8.04 -31.44 -13.26
CA THR A 28 -7.31 -30.27 -13.74
C THR A 28 -6.24 -30.67 -14.76
N GLY A 29 -6.40 -30.28 -16.01
CA GLY A 29 -5.50 -30.58 -17.13
C GLY A 29 -6.11 -31.45 -18.22
N ASP A 30 -7.31 -31.98 -18.04
CA ASP A 30 -7.98 -32.80 -19.03
C ASP A 30 -8.56 -31.98 -20.19
N LEU A 31 -8.46 -32.51 -21.40
CA LEU A 31 -8.96 -31.88 -22.62
C LEU A 31 -10.47 -32.07 -22.72
N ILE A 32 -11.23 -31.01 -22.44
CA ILE A 32 -12.71 -31.04 -22.44
C ILE A 32 -13.26 -30.88 -23.86
N LEU A 33 -12.77 -29.89 -24.63
CA LEU A 33 -13.21 -29.60 -25.97
C LEU A 33 -12.16 -28.90 -26.82
N LYS A 34 -12.27 -28.97 -28.14
CA LYS A 34 -11.45 -28.21 -29.10
C LYS A 34 -12.27 -27.10 -29.73
N LEU A 35 -11.77 -25.84 -29.65
CA LEU A 35 -12.41 -24.69 -30.27
C LEU A 35 -11.61 -24.20 -31.47
N LYS A 36 -12.29 -23.94 -32.57
CA LYS A 36 -11.73 -23.27 -33.75
C LYS A 36 -11.97 -21.76 -33.62
N VAL A 37 -10.93 -21.01 -33.24
CA VAL A 37 -10.99 -19.55 -33.07
C VAL A 37 -10.67 -18.87 -34.39
N LYS A 38 -11.50 -17.95 -34.83
CA LYS A 38 -11.32 -17.19 -36.08
C LYS A 38 -10.42 -15.99 -35.77
N GLY A 39 -9.11 -16.16 -35.99
CA GLY A 39 -8.14 -15.04 -36.05
C GLY A 39 -7.60 -14.50 -34.72
N ALA A 40 -6.68 -15.21 -34.09
CA ALA A 40 -5.62 -14.62 -33.25
C ALA A 40 -4.48 -15.65 -33.07
N ALA A 41 -3.24 -15.21 -33.10
CA ALA A 41 -2.03 -16.02 -32.99
C ALA A 41 -1.93 -16.73 -31.63
N PRO A 42 -1.24 -17.89 -31.53
CA PRO A 42 -1.29 -18.75 -30.36
C PRO A 42 -0.38 -18.24 -29.23
N ALA A 43 -0.92 -18.16 -28.03
CA ALA A 43 -0.16 -18.03 -26.80
C ALA A 43 0.29 -19.43 -26.33
N ALA A 44 1.57 -19.56 -26.01
CA ALA A 44 2.26 -20.80 -25.67
C ALA A 44 1.87 -21.36 -24.30
N ALA A 45 1.72 -22.67 -24.22
CA ALA A 45 1.61 -23.46 -22.99
C ALA A 45 2.99 -23.72 -22.36
N PRO A 46 3.09 -23.95 -21.04
CA PRO A 46 4.36 -24.17 -20.36
C PRO A 46 4.88 -25.60 -20.55
N ALA A 47 6.13 -25.72 -20.96
CA ALA A 47 6.87 -26.97 -21.10
C ALA A 47 7.59 -27.37 -19.82
N GLN A 48 7.53 -28.66 -19.52
CA GLN A 48 8.32 -29.37 -18.51
C GLN A 48 9.79 -29.54 -18.95
N ALA A 49 10.66 -29.52 -17.95
CA ALA A 49 12.11 -29.66 -18.10
C ALA A 49 12.59 -31.08 -18.43
N ALA A 50 13.60 -31.20 -19.30
CA ALA A 50 14.70 -32.19 -19.18
C ALA A 50 15.88 -31.90 -20.14
N ALA A 51 17.06 -31.76 -19.52
CA ALA A 51 18.43 -32.12 -19.96
C ALA A 51 19.01 -31.80 -21.35
N ALA A 52 20.17 -31.14 -21.32
CA ALA A 52 21.17 -30.90 -22.40
C ALA A 52 21.87 -32.18 -22.93
N PRO A 53 22.64 -32.15 -24.06
CA PRO A 53 23.81 -31.29 -24.26
C PRO A 53 24.06 -30.76 -25.70
N ALA A 54 25.03 -29.85 -25.82
CA ALA A 54 25.58 -29.16 -26.99
C ALA A 54 26.47 -30.10 -27.90
N PRO A 55 27.20 -29.65 -29.01
CA PRO A 55 27.28 -28.34 -29.68
C PRO A 55 27.37 -28.39 -31.25
N ALA A 56 27.53 -27.21 -31.89
CA ALA A 56 28.33 -26.92 -33.09
C ALA A 56 27.64 -26.34 -34.36
N ALA A 57 28.09 -25.15 -34.68
CA ALA A 57 28.68 -24.63 -35.92
C ALA A 57 27.84 -24.08 -37.09
N SER A 58 28.22 -22.86 -37.42
CA SER A 58 28.49 -22.17 -38.72
C SER A 58 27.38 -21.58 -39.58
N ALA A 59 27.66 -20.32 -39.90
CA ALA A 59 27.07 -19.39 -40.87
C ALA A 59 27.26 -19.88 -42.35
N PRO A 60 26.80 -19.19 -43.46
CA PRO A 60 26.94 -17.75 -43.69
C PRO A 60 25.84 -17.04 -44.56
N ALA A 61 25.82 -15.71 -44.47
CA ALA A 61 25.63 -14.62 -45.44
C ALA A 61 24.76 -14.69 -46.72
N ALA A 62 24.01 -13.60 -46.97
CA ALA A 62 24.00 -12.71 -48.12
C ALA A 62 22.85 -11.70 -48.08
N ALA A 63 23.18 -10.48 -48.11
CA ALA A 63 23.20 -9.38 -49.11
C ALA A 63 21.91 -8.49 -49.14
N ALA A 64 22.21 -7.19 -49.02
CA ALA A 64 21.32 -6.03 -49.10
C ALA A 64 20.87 -5.70 -50.53
N PRO A 65 19.97 -4.67 -50.76
CA PRO A 65 20.50 -3.34 -50.99
C PRO A 65 19.69 -2.10 -50.44
N ALA A 66 20.47 -1.12 -50.07
CA ALA A 66 20.48 0.33 -50.37
C ALA A 66 19.34 1.28 -49.93
N ALA A 67 19.83 2.35 -49.30
CA ALA A 67 19.24 3.52 -48.64
C ALA A 67 18.67 4.58 -49.60
N PRO A 68 18.12 5.72 -49.05
CA PRO A 68 18.93 6.93 -48.89
C PRO A 68 18.77 7.74 -47.57
N ALA A 69 19.89 8.22 -47.13
CA ALA A 69 20.32 9.56 -46.65
C ALA A 69 19.52 10.30 -45.58
N ALA A 70 20.09 10.44 -44.46
CA ALA A 70 20.92 11.43 -43.77
C ALA A 70 20.19 12.25 -42.70
N ALA A 71 20.45 11.94 -41.46
CA ALA A 71 20.55 12.90 -40.36
C ALA A 71 21.66 12.45 -39.43
N ALA A 72 22.49 13.40 -38.99
CA ALA A 72 23.77 13.20 -38.32
C ALA A 72 23.66 12.42 -36.96
N PRO A 73 24.70 11.67 -36.54
CA PRO A 73 24.64 10.81 -35.41
C PRO A 73 24.83 11.56 -34.07
N VAL A 74 23.87 11.42 -33.19
CA VAL A 74 24.07 11.71 -31.78
C VAL A 74 24.88 10.52 -31.22
N ALA A 75 26.11 10.80 -30.78
CA ALA A 75 27.04 9.84 -30.24
C ALA A 75 26.45 9.12 -29.02
N ALA A 76 26.53 7.79 -29.01
CA ALA A 76 26.14 6.94 -27.91
C ALA A 76 26.98 7.22 -26.65
N PRO A 77 26.43 7.05 -25.44
CA PRO A 77 27.17 7.27 -24.19
C PRO A 77 28.29 6.22 -24.04
N ALA A 78 29.49 6.68 -23.73
CA ALA A 78 30.66 5.85 -23.48
C ALA A 78 30.46 5.00 -22.22
N LYS A 79 30.97 3.75 -22.26
CA LYS A 79 30.94 2.78 -21.16
C LYS A 79 31.62 3.36 -19.89
N PRO A 80 31.13 3.05 -18.66
CA PRO A 80 31.78 3.46 -17.43
C PRO A 80 33.21 2.88 -17.34
N GLY A 81 34.20 3.75 -17.13
CA GLY A 81 35.59 3.33 -16.92
C GLY A 81 36.62 3.83 -17.96
N ALA A 82 36.24 4.54 -19.01
CA ALA A 82 37.18 5.11 -19.95
C ALA A 82 37.92 6.32 -19.35
N LYS A 83 39.27 6.34 -19.44
CA LYS A 83 40.07 7.50 -19.00
C LYS A 83 39.75 8.69 -19.88
N VAL A 84 38.98 9.66 -19.32
CA VAL A 84 38.64 10.91 -20.00
C VAL A 84 39.85 11.83 -20.03
N HIS A 85 40.26 12.27 -21.23
CA HIS A 85 41.33 13.24 -21.40
C HIS A 85 40.82 14.68 -21.12
N ALA A 86 41.11 15.19 -19.92
CA ALA A 86 40.74 16.54 -19.51
C ALA A 86 41.85 17.16 -18.66
N GLY A 87 42.09 18.47 -18.84
CA GLY A 87 43.04 19.24 -18.05
C GLY A 87 42.60 19.44 -16.57
N PRO A 88 43.53 19.83 -15.68
CA PRO A 88 43.21 20.05 -14.27
C PRO A 88 42.09 21.03 -14.02
N ALA A 89 42.09 22.17 -14.73
CA ALA A 89 41.08 23.23 -14.68
C ALA A 89 39.68 22.73 -15.10
N VAL A 90 39.61 21.84 -16.14
CA VAL A 90 38.36 21.25 -16.62
C VAL A 90 37.79 20.25 -15.58
N ARG A 91 38.67 19.48 -14.94
CA ARG A 91 38.30 18.57 -13.87
C ARG A 91 37.80 19.29 -12.63
N GLN A 92 38.38 20.46 -12.33
CA GLN A 92 37.91 21.31 -11.24
C GLN A 92 36.53 21.88 -11.55
N LEU A 93 36.33 22.45 -12.74
CA LEU A 93 35.05 22.99 -13.17
C LEU A 93 33.94 21.94 -13.21
N ALA A 94 34.25 20.74 -13.69
CA ALA A 94 33.29 19.63 -13.68
C ALA A 94 32.88 19.23 -12.26
N ARG A 95 33.81 19.25 -11.29
CA ARG A 95 33.49 19.00 -9.86
C ARG A 95 32.64 20.10 -9.25
N GLU A 96 32.92 21.38 -9.58
CA GLU A 96 32.14 22.53 -9.12
C GLU A 96 30.68 22.46 -9.61
N PHE A 97 30.45 22.01 -10.85
CA PHE A 97 29.11 21.85 -11.43
C PHE A 97 28.49 20.47 -11.19
N GLY A 98 29.17 19.55 -10.52
CA GLY A 98 28.68 18.19 -10.31
C GLY A 98 28.51 17.37 -11.60
N VAL A 99 29.31 17.66 -12.63
CA VAL A 99 29.24 17.03 -13.96
C VAL A 99 30.24 15.89 -14.05
N GLU A 100 29.77 14.70 -14.43
CA GLU A 100 30.64 13.58 -14.81
C GLU A 100 31.23 13.81 -16.19
N LEU A 101 32.56 13.90 -16.29
CA LEU A 101 33.27 14.15 -17.54
C LEU A 101 33.08 13.08 -18.62
N SER A 102 32.68 11.88 -18.21
CA SER A 102 32.34 10.76 -19.11
C SER A 102 31.06 11.02 -19.92
N ALA A 103 30.18 11.90 -19.43
CA ALA A 103 28.93 12.29 -20.08
C ALA A 103 29.10 13.50 -21.03
N VAL A 104 30.27 14.16 -21.01
CA VAL A 104 30.56 15.36 -21.85
C VAL A 104 31.22 14.91 -23.14
N SER A 105 30.64 15.33 -24.29
CA SER A 105 31.24 15.08 -25.60
C SER A 105 32.48 15.95 -25.81
N PRO A 106 33.69 15.36 -26.04
CA PRO A 106 34.92 16.12 -26.22
C PRO A 106 34.99 16.78 -27.60
N SER A 107 35.33 18.10 -27.66
CA SER A 107 35.56 18.82 -28.91
C SER A 107 37.05 19.11 -29.18
N GLY A 108 37.93 18.89 -28.21
CA GLY A 108 39.35 19.19 -28.33
C GLY A 108 40.15 18.13 -29.08
N PRO A 109 41.39 18.46 -29.51
CA PRO A 109 42.30 17.56 -30.22
C PRO A 109 42.53 16.26 -29.44
N HIS A 110 42.59 15.12 -30.13
CA HIS A 110 42.76 13.77 -29.57
C HIS A 110 41.72 13.39 -28.54
N GLY A 111 40.46 13.86 -28.65
CA GLY A 111 39.38 13.53 -27.77
C GLY A 111 39.50 14.18 -26.37
N ARG A 112 40.14 15.34 -26.26
CA ARG A 112 40.27 16.10 -25.02
C ARG A 112 38.99 16.90 -24.75
N VAL A 113 38.45 16.77 -23.52
CA VAL A 113 37.35 17.63 -23.04
C VAL A 113 37.91 19.03 -22.72
N LEU A 114 37.29 20.05 -23.32
CA LEU A 114 37.60 21.46 -23.07
C LEU A 114 36.66 22.08 -22.05
N LYS A 115 36.98 23.30 -21.58
CA LYS A 115 36.14 24.05 -20.65
C LYS A 115 34.78 24.39 -21.24
N GLU A 116 34.79 24.73 -22.53
CA GLU A 116 33.61 25.05 -23.33
C GLU A 116 32.65 23.85 -23.43
N ASP A 117 33.15 22.63 -23.54
CA ASP A 117 32.32 21.42 -23.61
C ASP A 117 31.51 21.21 -22.33
N VAL A 118 32.14 21.42 -21.18
CA VAL A 118 31.46 21.33 -19.88
C VAL A 118 30.39 22.42 -19.78
N GLN A 119 30.67 23.65 -20.22
CA GLN A 119 29.70 24.75 -20.20
C GLN A 119 28.52 24.50 -21.13
N VAL A 120 28.77 24.00 -22.34
CA VAL A 120 27.72 23.63 -23.33
C VAL A 120 26.85 22.50 -22.74
N TYR A 121 27.46 21.49 -22.13
CA TYR A 121 26.75 20.40 -21.49
C TYR A 121 25.84 20.88 -20.33
N VAL A 122 26.37 21.74 -19.47
CA VAL A 122 25.60 22.31 -18.33
C VAL A 122 24.45 23.17 -18.89
N LYS A 123 24.70 24.02 -19.91
CA LYS A 123 23.67 24.85 -20.53
C LYS A 123 22.56 23.97 -21.16
N ALA A 124 22.94 22.92 -21.87
CA ALA A 124 21.99 22.00 -22.49
C ALA A 124 21.14 21.27 -21.44
N MET A 125 21.76 20.86 -20.32
CA MET A 125 21.03 20.21 -19.21
C MET A 125 20.10 21.18 -18.50
N MET A 126 20.51 22.43 -18.28
CA MET A 126 19.65 23.46 -17.70
C MET A 126 18.50 23.85 -18.65
N GLN A 127 18.72 23.84 -19.95
CA GLN A 127 17.68 24.09 -20.94
C GLN A 127 16.70 22.92 -21.02
N LYS A 128 17.21 21.72 -21.03
CA LYS A 128 16.39 20.49 -20.95
C LYS A 128 15.57 20.40 -19.66
N ALA A 129 16.10 20.89 -18.54
CA ALA A 129 15.38 21.03 -17.27
C ALA A 129 14.31 22.14 -17.30
N LYS A 130 14.51 23.20 -18.13
CA LYS A 130 13.51 24.27 -18.35
C LYS A 130 12.44 23.88 -19.37
N GLU A 131 12.80 23.09 -20.37
CA GLU A 131 11.91 22.61 -21.44
C GLU A 131 11.17 21.32 -21.02
N ALA A 132 11.64 20.62 -19.96
CA ALA A 132 10.83 19.62 -19.33
C ALA A 132 9.56 20.33 -18.82
N PRO A 133 8.36 19.97 -19.32
CA PRO A 133 7.14 20.52 -18.76
C PRO A 133 7.25 20.27 -17.27
N ALA A 134 6.99 21.31 -16.46
CA ALA A 134 6.88 21.15 -15.02
C ALA A 134 6.01 19.92 -14.81
N ALA A 135 6.64 18.80 -14.46
CA ALA A 135 5.94 17.57 -14.18
C ALA A 135 5.15 17.90 -12.92
N GLY A 136 3.97 18.42 -13.14
CA GLY A 136 2.89 18.37 -12.15
C GLY A 136 2.89 16.93 -11.72
N GLY A 137 3.16 16.68 -10.43
CA GLY A 137 3.50 15.41 -9.85
C GLY A 137 2.82 14.24 -10.54
N ALA A 138 3.56 13.60 -11.43
CA ALA A 138 3.14 12.34 -12.01
C ALA A 138 3.16 11.30 -10.89
N THR A 139 2.06 11.21 -10.18
CA THR A 139 1.74 10.12 -9.25
C THR A 139 1.35 8.85 -10.02
N GLY A 140 1.65 8.80 -11.32
CA GLY A 140 1.53 7.60 -12.11
C GLY A 140 2.56 6.57 -11.64
N GLY A 141 2.14 5.57 -10.89
CA GLY A 141 2.92 4.36 -10.69
C GLY A 141 3.27 3.76 -12.05
N ALA A 142 4.46 3.18 -12.19
CA ALA A 142 4.94 2.63 -13.44
C ALA A 142 3.86 1.73 -14.08
N GLY A 143 3.30 2.14 -15.21
CA GLY A 143 2.28 1.39 -15.95
C GLY A 143 0.81 1.78 -15.72
N ILE A 144 0.50 2.70 -14.80
CA ILE A 144 -0.88 3.18 -14.62
C ILE A 144 -1.05 4.47 -15.44
N PRO A 145 -1.98 4.52 -16.41
CA PRO A 145 -2.25 5.74 -17.18
C PRO A 145 -2.71 6.88 -16.25
N PRO A 146 -2.22 8.10 -16.46
CA PRO A 146 -2.72 9.26 -15.70
C PRO A 146 -4.20 9.53 -16.01
N ILE A 147 -4.90 10.07 -15.06
CA ILE A 147 -6.28 10.53 -15.26
C ILE A 147 -6.25 11.67 -16.30
N PRO A 148 -7.10 11.63 -17.35
CA PRO A 148 -7.15 12.68 -18.36
C PRO A 148 -7.44 14.06 -17.73
N VAL A 149 -6.75 15.08 -18.21
CA VAL A 149 -7.01 16.46 -17.79
C VAL A 149 -8.32 16.93 -18.42
N VAL A 150 -9.24 17.40 -17.59
CA VAL A 150 -10.54 17.94 -18.00
C VAL A 150 -10.58 19.43 -17.71
N ASP A 151 -10.95 20.24 -18.69
CA ASP A 151 -11.23 21.66 -18.50
C ASP A 151 -12.64 21.84 -17.95
N PHE A 152 -12.73 22.01 -16.64
CA PHE A 152 -14.01 22.17 -15.93
C PHE A 152 -14.69 23.53 -16.18
N SER A 153 -13.95 24.56 -16.62
CA SER A 153 -14.50 25.88 -16.92
C SER A 153 -15.56 25.84 -18.02
N ARG A 154 -15.54 24.78 -18.85
CA ARG A 154 -16.55 24.52 -19.89
C ARG A 154 -17.94 24.16 -19.34
N PHE A 155 -18.02 23.78 -18.08
CA PHE A 155 -19.26 23.30 -17.46
C PHE A 155 -19.83 24.29 -16.44
N GLY A 156 -19.02 25.25 -15.99
CA GLY A 156 -19.43 26.25 -15.02
C GLY A 156 -18.25 26.97 -14.39
N GLU A 157 -18.56 27.86 -13.46
CA GLU A 157 -17.55 28.57 -12.66
C GLU A 157 -16.78 27.57 -11.75
N THR A 158 -15.48 27.71 -11.67
CA THR A 158 -14.61 26.84 -10.88
C THR A 158 -13.63 27.66 -10.07
N GLU A 159 -13.31 27.17 -8.87
CA GLU A 159 -12.31 27.74 -7.98
C GLU A 159 -11.19 26.69 -7.74
N GLU A 160 -9.94 27.09 -7.91
CA GLU A 160 -8.79 26.27 -7.55
C GLU A 160 -8.33 26.63 -6.13
N VAL A 161 -8.49 25.66 -5.21
CA VAL A 161 -8.08 25.81 -3.82
C VAL A 161 -6.80 25.04 -3.55
N PRO A 162 -5.70 25.69 -3.13
CA PRO A 162 -4.43 25.02 -2.90
C PRO A 162 -4.51 24.07 -1.69
N MET A 163 -4.01 22.85 -1.85
CA MET A 163 -3.89 21.88 -0.76
C MET A 163 -2.82 22.31 0.24
N THR A 164 -3.09 22.13 1.53
CA THR A 164 -2.07 22.29 2.58
C THR A 164 -0.94 21.27 2.40
N ARG A 165 0.23 21.52 2.96
CA ARG A 165 1.35 20.57 2.93
C ARG A 165 0.98 19.21 3.55
N LEU A 166 0.18 19.20 4.62
CA LEU A 166 -0.30 17.98 5.27
C LEU A 166 -1.20 17.19 4.32
N MET A 167 -2.14 17.85 3.64
CA MET A 167 -3.00 17.21 2.63
C MET A 167 -2.18 16.59 1.48
N GLN A 168 -1.16 17.30 0.98
CA GLN A 168 -0.29 16.79 -0.08
C GLN A 168 0.48 15.53 0.34
N ILE A 169 1.06 15.53 1.57
CA ILE A 169 1.77 14.38 2.13
C ILE A 169 0.79 13.22 2.33
N GLY A 170 -0.38 13.47 2.90
CA GLY A 170 -1.42 12.47 3.12
C GLY A 170 -1.89 11.83 1.82
N ALA A 171 -2.21 12.64 0.80
CA ALA A 171 -2.63 12.16 -0.52
C ALA A 171 -1.56 11.25 -1.16
N SER A 172 -0.29 11.67 -1.13
CA SER A 172 0.83 10.87 -1.65
C SER A 172 1.01 9.55 -0.88
N SER A 173 0.90 9.57 0.44
CA SER A 173 1.03 8.39 1.29
C SER A 173 -0.11 7.39 1.07
N LEU A 174 -1.36 7.87 1.06
CA LEU A 174 -2.54 7.05 0.81
C LEU A 174 -2.52 6.43 -0.59
N HIS A 175 -2.17 7.21 -1.61
CA HIS A 175 -2.04 6.71 -2.97
C HIS A 175 -0.96 5.62 -3.09
N ARG A 176 0.20 5.80 -2.43
CA ARG A 176 1.25 4.79 -2.36
C ARG A 176 0.77 3.50 -1.69
N SER A 177 0.06 3.60 -0.55
CA SER A 177 -0.50 2.44 0.15
C SER A 177 -1.51 1.72 -0.73
N TRP A 178 -2.42 2.45 -1.38
CA TRP A 178 -3.43 1.88 -2.26
C TRP A 178 -2.84 1.11 -3.44
N LEU A 179 -1.81 1.65 -4.09
CA LEU A 179 -1.16 1.01 -5.25
C LEU A 179 -0.33 -0.21 -4.88
N ASN A 180 0.27 -0.24 -3.69
CA ASN A 180 1.23 -1.28 -3.32
C ASN A 180 0.67 -2.39 -2.46
N ILE A 181 -0.51 -2.20 -1.86
CA ILE A 181 -1.12 -3.17 -0.96
C ILE A 181 -2.42 -3.69 -1.58
N PRO A 182 -2.52 -4.99 -1.88
CA PRO A 182 -3.80 -5.59 -2.23
C PRO A 182 -4.68 -5.68 -0.98
N HIS A 183 -5.54 -4.66 -0.79
CA HIS A 183 -6.42 -4.55 0.35
C HIS A 183 -7.57 -5.54 0.28
N VAL A 184 -7.84 -6.20 1.39
CA VAL A 184 -9.10 -6.88 1.66
C VAL A 184 -9.61 -6.41 3.01
N THR A 185 -10.92 -6.33 3.19
CA THR A 185 -11.53 -5.93 4.46
C THR A 185 -12.44 -7.03 4.97
N GLN A 186 -12.20 -7.45 6.20
CA GLN A 186 -13.07 -8.33 6.97
C GLN A 186 -13.96 -7.46 7.88
N PHE A 187 -15.27 -7.64 7.77
CA PHE A 187 -16.25 -6.99 8.63
C PHE A 187 -16.71 -7.95 9.72
N ASP A 188 -16.94 -7.41 10.92
CA ASP A 188 -17.48 -8.12 12.07
C ASP A 188 -18.22 -7.15 12.99
N SER A 189 -18.84 -7.67 14.04
CA SER A 189 -19.54 -6.86 15.05
C SER A 189 -19.31 -7.43 16.43
N ALA A 190 -18.92 -6.61 17.39
CA ALA A 190 -18.70 -6.99 18.77
C ALA A 190 -19.86 -6.53 19.68
N ASP A 191 -20.37 -7.42 20.52
CA ASP A 191 -21.25 -7.02 21.63
C ASP A 191 -20.39 -6.36 22.72
N ILE A 192 -20.56 -5.06 22.89
CA ILE A 192 -19.84 -4.26 23.90
C ILE A 192 -20.73 -3.82 25.06
N THR A 193 -21.88 -4.45 25.26
CA THR A 193 -22.84 -4.09 26.30
C THR A 193 -22.19 -4.07 27.69
N ASP A 194 -21.50 -5.14 28.06
CA ASP A 194 -20.82 -5.26 29.34
C ASP A 194 -19.55 -4.41 29.43
N LEU A 195 -18.83 -4.25 28.31
CA LEU A 195 -17.68 -3.35 28.22
C LEU A 195 -18.05 -1.91 28.48
N GLU A 196 -19.17 -1.44 27.92
CA GLU A 196 -19.65 -0.08 28.12
C GLU A 196 -20.13 0.11 29.56
N ALA A 197 -20.85 -0.87 30.15
CA ALA A 197 -21.19 -0.87 31.56
C ALA A 197 -19.95 -0.78 32.46
N PHE A 198 -18.91 -1.57 32.16
CA PHE A 198 -17.62 -1.51 32.86
C PHE A 198 -16.99 -0.13 32.73
N ARG A 199 -16.90 0.43 31.51
CA ARG A 199 -16.33 1.76 31.25
C ARG A 199 -17.05 2.84 32.06
N ILE A 200 -18.37 2.81 32.12
CA ILE A 200 -19.19 3.75 32.89
C ILE A 200 -18.92 3.59 34.39
N ALA A 201 -18.88 2.36 34.90
CA ALA A 201 -18.58 2.08 36.29
C ALA A 201 -17.20 2.58 36.73
N GLN A 202 -16.21 2.57 35.84
CA GLN A 202 -14.85 3.06 36.11
C GLN A 202 -14.69 4.58 35.95
N LYS A 203 -15.74 5.33 35.59
CA LYS A 203 -15.68 6.78 35.35
C LYS A 203 -15.10 7.55 36.55
N ALA A 204 -15.59 7.29 37.76
CA ALA A 204 -15.13 7.96 38.97
C ALA A 204 -13.64 7.68 39.29
N VAL A 205 -13.16 6.45 39.01
CA VAL A 205 -11.76 6.08 39.18
C VAL A 205 -10.88 6.82 38.17
N ALA A 206 -11.32 6.91 36.92
CA ALA A 206 -10.61 7.64 35.87
C ALA A 206 -10.56 9.15 36.15
N GLU A 207 -11.67 9.74 36.60
CA GLU A 207 -11.74 11.16 36.96
C GLU A 207 -10.81 11.51 38.15
N LYS A 208 -10.71 10.63 39.16
CA LYS A 208 -9.73 10.78 40.26
C LYS A 208 -8.28 10.75 39.75
N ALA A 209 -8.02 9.99 38.69
CA ALA A 209 -6.71 9.93 38.03
C ALA A 209 -6.51 11.08 37.02
N GLY A 210 -7.46 12.03 36.91
CA GLY A 210 -7.36 13.17 35.98
C GLY A 210 -7.53 12.81 34.50
N VAL A 211 -8.14 11.65 34.18
CA VAL A 211 -8.31 11.18 32.80
C VAL A 211 -9.76 10.85 32.48
N LYS A 212 -10.11 10.96 31.19
CA LYS A 212 -11.40 10.52 30.66
C LYS A 212 -11.26 9.15 30.02
N LEU A 213 -11.88 8.12 30.61
CA LEU A 213 -11.87 6.77 30.03
C LEU A 213 -12.90 6.68 28.90
N THR A 214 -12.41 6.64 27.66
CA THR A 214 -13.20 6.39 26.43
C THR A 214 -13.08 4.93 26.00
N ILE A 215 -13.74 4.54 24.90
CA ILE A 215 -13.62 3.20 24.32
C ILE A 215 -12.21 2.95 23.74
N LEU A 216 -11.49 3.98 23.28
CA LEU A 216 -10.20 3.85 22.61
C LEU A 216 -9.13 3.14 23.46
N PRO A 217 -8.90 3.46 24.74
CA PRO A 217 -7.95 2.72 25.58
C PRO A 217 -8.26 1.23 25.70
N LEU A 218 -9.53 0.86 25.72
CA LEU A 218 -9.98 -0.53 25.76
C LEU A 218 -9.67 -1.24 24.43
N LEU A 219 -9.93 -0.60 23.30
CA LEU A 219 -9.55 -1.10 21.98
C LEU A 219 -8.03 -1.24 21.83
N LEU A 220 -7.26 -0.22 22.27
CA LEU A 220 -5.80 -0.27 22.26
C LEU A 220 -5.27 -1.47 23.03
N LYS A 221 -5.81 -1.73 24.24
CA LYS A 221 -5.38 -2.86 25.07
C LYS A 221 -5.74 -4.19 24.47
N SER A 222 -6.96 -4.34 23.93
CA SER A 222 -7.41 -5.56 23.23
C SER A 222 -6.58 -5.83 21.99
N CYS A 223 -6.34 -4.82 21.15
CA CYS A 223 -5.49 -4.97 19.97
C CYS A 223 -4.04 -5.32 20.37
N ALA A 224 -3.48 -4.68 21.40
CA ALA A 224 -2.13 -4.99 21.84
C ALA A 224 -1.99 -6.45 22.34
N HIS A 225 -3.01 -7.00 22.99
CA HIS A 225 -3.08 -8.42 23.36
C HIS A 225 -3.07 -9.30 22.10
N LEU A 226 -3.93 -9.00 21.13
CA LEU A 226 -4.02 -9.76 19.87
C LEU A 226 -2.76 -9.69 19.02
N LEU A 227 -2.07 -8.56 18.98
CA LEU A 227 -0.80 -8.43 18.25
C LEU A 227 0.32 -9.31 18.83
N LYS A 228 0.22 -9.71 20.09
CA LYS A 228 1.11 -10.70 20.73
C LYS A 228 0.65 -12.13 20.45
N GLU A 229 -0.67 -12.39 20.51
CA GLU A 229 -1.27 -13.68 20.24
C GLU A 229 -1.17 -14.08 18.76
N LEU A 230 -1.32 -13.09 17.86
CA LEU A 230 -1.32 -13.25 16.40
C LEU A 230 -0.20 -12.39 15.76
N PRO A 231 1.07 -12.80 15.85
CA PRO A 231 2.23 -11.95 15.55
C PRO A 231 2.36 -11.57 14.06
N ASP A 232 1.63 -12.21 13.17
CA ASP A 232 1.61 -11.83 11.74
C ASP A 232 0.94 -10.46 11.54
N PHE A 233 0.00 -10.08 12.40
CA PHE A 233 -0.59 -8.73 12.41
C PHE A 233 0.37 -7.67 12.98
N ASN A 234 1.37 -8.09 13.74
CA ASN A 234 2.44 -7.24 14.26
C ASN A 234 3.70 -7.29 13.37
N SER A 235 3.51 -7.19 12.07
CA SER A 235 4.58 -7.38 11.10
C SER A 235 4.62 -6.29 10.01
N SER A 236 5.58 -6.42 9.12
CA SER A 236 5.69 -5.70 7.86
C SER A 236 6.24 -6.64 6.80
N LEU A 237 5.82 -6.47 5.55
CA LEU A 237 6.43 -7.17 4.43
C LEU A 237 7.84 -6.62 4.22
N ALA A 238 8.83 -7.51 4.14
CA ALA A 238 10.21 -7.11 3.84
C ALA A 238 10.32 -6.50 2.43
N PRO A 239 11.24 -5.54 2.19
CA PRO A 239 11.42 -4.91 0.87
C PRO A 239 11.67 -5.91 -0.26
N SER A 240 12.25 -7.07 0.05
CA SER A 240 12.47 -8.16 -0.92
C SER A 240 11.17 -8.85 -1.37
N GLY A 241 10.05 -8.65 -0.68
CA GLY A 241 8.80 -9.38 -0.89
C GLY A 241 8.86 -10.88 -0.52
N LYS A 242 9.99 -11.36 0.01
CA LYS A 242 10.23 -12.79 0.28
C LYS A 242 10.23 -13.15 1.77
N ALA A 243 10.05 -12.17 2.66
CA ALA A 243 10.06 -12.36 4.10
C ALA A 243 9.09 -11.43 4.80
N ILE A 244 8.72 -11.79 6.04
CA ILE A 244 7.92 -10.98 6.95
C ILE A 244 8.81 -10.55 8.10
N ILE A 245 8.79 -9.27 8.44
CA ILE A 245 9.50 -8.70 9.59
C ILE A 245 8.51 -8.62 10.76
N ARG A 246 8.54 -9.59 11.68
CA ARG A 246 7.73 -9.58 12.91
C ARG A 246 8.37 -8.67 13.95
N LYS A 247 7.62 -7.68 14.42
CA LYS A 247 8.06 -6.73 15.43
C LYS A 247 7.95 -7.33 16.83
N LYS A 248 8.90 -7.04 17.71
CA LYS A 248 8.90 -7.51 19.11
C LYS A 248 8.41 -6.44 20.08
N TYR A 249 8.00 -5.30 19.58
CA TYR A 249 7.37 -4.20 20.29
C TYR A 249 5.93 -4.00 19.79
N VAL A 250 5.08 -3.41 20.60
CA VAL A 250 3.67 -3.20 20.28
C VAL A 250 3.36 -1.70 20.37
N ASN A 251 3.44 -1.03 19.24
CA ASN A 251 3.12 0.38 19.11
C ASN A 251 1.86 0.51 18.25
N ILE A 252 0.86 1.25 18.71
CA ILE A 252 -0.40 1.38 17.99
C ILE A 252 -0.65 2.84 17.66
N GLY A 253 -0.84 3.10 16.36
CA GLY A 253 -1.30 4.37 15.85
C GLY A 253 -2.81 4.53 16.02
N PHE A 254 -3.29 5.72 16.20
CA PHE A 254 -4.71 6.00 16.18
C PHE A 254 -5.01 7.27 15.40
N ALA A 255 -6.08 7.24 14.60
CA ALA A 255 -6.44 8.37 13.75
C ALA A 255 -7.05 9.51 14.56
N VAL A 256 -6.58 10.72 14.35
CA VAL A 256 -7.10 11.96 14.93
C VAL A 256 -7.48 12.89 13.78
N ASP A 257 -8.76 13.24 13.72
CA ASP A 257 -9.27 14.24 12.78
C ASP A 257 -8.89 15.64 13.24
N THR A 258 -8.38 16.46 12.31
CA THR A 258 -8.04 17.86 12.53
C THR A 258 -8.53 18.72 11.37
N PRO A 259 -8.72 20.03 11.57
CA PRO A 259 -9.14 20.92 10.48
C PRO A 259 -8.21 20.92 9.25
N GLU A 260 -6.96 20.52 9.41
CA GLU A 260 -5.98 20.47 8.31
C GLU A 260 -5.86 19.10 7.67
N GLY A 261 -6.51 18.07 8.21
CA GLY A 261 -6.49 16.71 7.74
C GLY A 261 -6.29 15.68 8.85
N LEU A 262 -6.18 14.42 8.46
CA LEU A 262 -6.03 13.28 9.35
C LEU A 262 -4.57 13.10 9.78
N LEU A 263 -4.34 13.00 11.09
CA LEU A 263 -3.04 12.67 11.68
C LEU A 263 -3.12 11.34 12.42
N VAL A 264 -2.02 10.59 12.45
CA VAL A 264 -1.95 9.28 13.13
C VAL A 264 -0.81 9.30 14.15
N PRO A 265 -1.02 9.86 15.35
CA PRO A 265 -0.08 9.71 16.44
C PRO A 265 0.04 8.26 16.91
N VAL A 266 1.17 7.90 17.52
CA VAL A 266 1.53 6.54 17.88
C VAL A 266 1.78 6.45 19.38
N ILE A 267 1.03 5.56 20.05
CA ILE A 267 1.31 5.17 21.43
C ILE A 267 2.29 4.00 21.41
N LYS A 268 3.45 4.21 22.04
CA LYS A 268 4.53 3.21 22.07
C LYS A 268 4.34 2.26 23.25
N ASN A 269 4.71 0.97 23.09
CA ASN A 269 4.65 -0.07 24.13
C ASN A 269 3.27 -0.18 24.80
N VAL A 270 2.22 -0.27 24.00
CA VAL A 270 0.82 -0.31 24.46
C VAL A 270 0.55 -1.50 25.39
N ASP A 271 1.18 -2.64 25.13
CA ASP A 271 1.06 -3.86 25.91
C ASP A 271 1.52 -3.69 27.35
N GLN A 272 2.49 -2.79 27.62
CA GLN A 272 3.09 -2.56 28.94
C GLN A 272 2.33 -1.50 29.77
N LYS A 273 1.36 -0.79 29.18
CA LYS A 273 0.65 0.33 29.80
C LYS A 273 -0.70 -0.08 30.38
N SER A 274 -1.08 0.52 31.49
CA SER A 274 -2.43 0.38 32.05
C SER A 274 -3.47 1.15 31.24
N LEU A 275 -4.74 0.84 31.42
CA LEU A 275 -5.84 1.54 30.74
C LEU A 275 -5.84 3.04 31.02
N LEU A 276 -5.52 3.46 32.27
CA LEU A 276 -5.47 4.88 32.63
C LEU A 276 -4.28 5.60 31.99
N GLN A 277 -3.12 4.92 31.89
CA GLN A 277 -1.96 5.47 31.18
C GLN A 277 -2.26 5.63 29.68
N LEU A 278 -2.91 4.63 29.06
CA LEU A 278 -3.33 4.71 27.65
C LEU A 278 -4.36 5.82 27.44
N ALA A 279 -5.29 6.02 28.38
CA ALA A 279 -6.27 7.12 28.29
C ALA A 279 -5.60 8.48 28.37
N ALA A 280 -4.65 8.67 29.29
CA ALA A 280 -3.91 9.91 29.45
C ALA A 280 -3.08 10.24 28.21
N GLU A 281 -2.31 9.25 27.72
CA GLU A 281 -1.41 9.43 26.55
C GLU A 281 -2.19 9.66 25.26
N ALA A 282 -3.29 8.93 25.05
CA ALA A 282 -4.15 9.15 23.89
C ALA A 282 -4.77 10.57 23.90
N ALA A 283 -5.21 11.05 25.06
CA ALA A 283 -5.75 12.41 25.21
C ALA A 283 -4.68 13.48 24.95
N ALA A 284 -3.47 13.29 25.48
CA ALA A 284 -2.33 14.19 25.29
C ALA A 284 -1.90 14.27 23.82
N LEU A 285 -1.77 13.12 23.15
CA LEU A 285 -1.41 13.07 21.73
C LEU A 285 -2.50 13.67 20.84
N ALA A 286 -3.78 13.41 21.14
CA ALA A 286 -4.89 14.01 20.41
C ALA A 286 -4.94 15.53 20.59
N ALA A 287 -4.61 16.05 21.77
CA ALA A 287 -4.49 17.50 22.00
C ALA A 287 -3.32 18.09 21.21
N LYS A 288 -2.12 17.45 21.27
CA LYS A 288 -0.96 17.84 20.44
C LYS A 288 -1.30 17.86 18.93
N ALA A 289 -2.08 16.87 18.46
CA ALA A 289 -2.49 16.81 17.06
C ALA A 289 -3.33 18.03 16.66
N ARG A 290 -4.36 18.37 17.46
CA ARG A 290 -5.22 19.55 17.22
C ARG A 290 -4.45 20.86 17.34
N ASP A 291 -3.48 20.94 18.27
CA ASP A 291 -2.64 22.10 18.48
C ASP A 291 -1.47 22.21 17.49
N LYS A 292 -1.33 21.26 16.53
CA LYS A 292 -0.23 21.20 15.55
C LYS A 292 1.15 21.05 16.20
N LYS A 293 1.22 20.39 17.35
CA LYS A 293 2.44 20.21 18.16
C LYS A 293 2.98 18.78 18.12
N LEU A 294 2.45 17.90 17.26
CA LEU A 294 3.01 16.57 17.07
C LEU A 294 4.40 16.66 16.45
N THR A 295 5.33 15.91 17.01
CA THR A 295 6.67 15.74 16.47
C THR A 295 6.70 14.57 15.47
N ALA A 296 7.78 14.46 14.69
CA ALA A 296 7.97 13.30 13.82
C ALA A 296 8.03 11.99 14.62
N ASP A 297 8.62 12.01 15.82
CA ASP A 297 8.69 10.84 16.70
C ASP A 297 7.32 10.42 17.26
N ASP A 298 6.42 11.37 17.48
CA ASP A 298 5.03 11.08 17.90
C ASP A 298 4.22 10.33 16.79
N MET A 299 4.68 10.35 15.54
CA MET A 299 3.97 9.78 14.38
C MET A 299 4.66 8.57 13.75
N GLN A 300 5.75 8.07 14.35
CA GLN A 300 6.55 6.98 13.75
C GLN A 300 6.56 5.73 14.63
N GLY A 301 6.84 4.59 13.95
CA GLY A 301 7.07 3.33 14.61
C GLY A 301 5.81 2.53 14.94
N ALA A 302 4.66 2.86 14.36
CA ALA A 302 3.45 2.05 14.51
C ALA A 302 3.60 0.64 13.94
N CYS A 303 2.95 -0.29 14.59
CA CYS A 303 2.82 -1.68 14.15
C CYS A 303 1.46 -1.95 13.53
N PHE A 304 0.46 -1.23 13.99
CA PHE A 304 -0.95 -1.39 13.71
C PHE A 304 -1.65 -0.05 13.93
N THR A 305 -2.69 0.26 13.19
CA THR A 305 -3.43 1.52 13.34
C THR A 305 -4.90 1.26 13.65
N ILE A 306 -5.50 2.11 14.50
CA ILE A 306 -6.94 2.13 14.77
C ILE A 306 -7.53 3.43 14.23
N SER A 307 -8.52 3.33 13.35
CA SER A 307 -9.30 4.46 12.83
C SER A 307 -10.72 4.38 13.38
N SER A 308 -11.15 5.37 14.16
CA SER A 308 -12.47 5.38 14.78
C SER A 308 -13.31 6.55 14.27
N LEU A 309 -14.42 6.21 13.62
CA LEU A 309 -15.45 7.15 13.17
C LEU A 309 -16.72 7.10 14.03
N GLY A 310 -16.67 6.39 15.16
CA GLY A 310 -17.84 6.13 16.02
C GLY A 310 -18.54 7.39 16.56
N HIS A 311 -17.84 8.50 16.64
CA HIS A 311 -18.41 9.77 17.05
C HIS A 311 -19.14 10.53 15.91
N ILE A 312 -18.88 10.16 14.65
CA ILE A 312 -19.45 10.80 13.46
C ILE A 312 -20.66 9.99 12.98
N GLY A 313 -20.48 8.69 12.73
CA GLY A 313 -21.56 7.84 12.21
C GLY A 313 -21.01 6.69 11.35
N GLY A 314 -21.89 6.15 10.49
CA GLY A 314 -21.56 5.04 9.60
C GLY A 314 -21.75 3.66 10.26
N THR A 315 -22.04 2.66 9.43
CA THR A 315 -22.22 1.25 9.84
C THR A 315 -20.97 0.40 9.58
N GLY A 316 -20.05 0.88 8.74
CA GLY A 316 -18.80 0.26 8.37
C GLY A 316 -18.07 1.08 7.33
N PHE A 317 -16.78 0.89 7.18
CA PHE A 317 -15.95 1.50 6.12
C PHE A 317 -14.71 0.63 5.88
N THR A 318 -14.01 0.86 4.78
CA THR A 318 -12.81 0.12 4.39
C THR A 318 -11.59 1.04 4.56
N PRO A 319 -10.93 1.06 5.73
CA PRO A 319 -9.76 1.91 5.93
C PRO A 319 -8.59 1.47 5.05
N ILE A 320 -7.82 2.45 4.57
CA ILE A 320 -6.58 2.16 3.83
C ILE A 320 -5.47 1.84 4.83
N VAL A 321 -4.77 0.72 4.63
CA VAL A 321 -3.64 0.31 5.47
C VAL A 321 -2.53 1.36 5.41
N ASN A 322 -2.03 1.75 6.56
CA ASN A 322 -0.95 2.73 6.69
C ASN A 322 0.41 2.03 6.52
N ALA A 323 0.91 1.94 5.28
CA ALA A 323 2.19 1.30 5.02
C ALA A 323 3.33 1.91 5.87
N PRO A 324 4.25 1.10 6.43
CA PRO A 324 4.53 -0.31 6.19
C PRO A 324 3.81 -1.31 7.13
N GLU A 325 2.73 -0.90 7.78
CA GLU A 325 1.87 -1.80 8.55
C GLU A 325 1.17 -2.79 7.61
N VAL A 326 0.68 -3.91 8.15
CA VAL A 326 -0.05 -4.94 7.38
C VAL A 326 -1.54 -4.93 7.64
N ALA A 327 -2.02 -4.18 8.64
CA ALA A 327 -3.44 -4.10 8.94
C ALA A 327 -3.81 -2.80 9.66
N ILE A 328 -5.08 -2.43 9.53
CA ILE A 328 -5.72 -1.31 10.20
C ILE A 328 -7.13 -1.70 10.63
N LEU A 329 -7.51 -1.34 11.86
CA LEU A 329 -8.85 -1.54 12.39
C LEU A 329 -9.69 -0.28 12.24
N GLY A 330 -10.77 -0.38 11.46
CA GLY A 330 -11.83 0.61 11.42
C GLY A 330 -12.90 0.31 12.48
N VAL A 331 -13.34 1.34 13.19
CA VAL A 331 -14.39 1.23 14.20
C VAL A 331 -15.48 2.26 13.90
N SER A 332 -16.69 1.79 13.65
CA SER A 332 -17.86 2.63 13.38
C SER A 332 -18.70 2.89 14.64
N LYS A 333 -19.83 3.57 14.49
CA LYS A 333 -20.70 3.95 15.60
C LYS A 333 -21.36 2.71 16.21
N ALA A 334 -21.21 2.53 17.54
CA ALA A 334 -21.96 1.53 18.27
C ALA A 334 -23.45 1.87 18.28
N THR A 335 -24.29 0.86 18.06
CA THR A 335 -25.75 0.99 18.03
C THR A 335 -26.40 -0.17 18.77
N ILE A 336 -27.56 0.10 19.42
CA ILE A 336 -28.36 -0.96 20.00
C ILE A 336 -29.03 -1.72 18.87
N GLN A 337 -28.82 -3.06 18.85
CA GLN A 337 -29.39 -3.98 17.87
C GLN A 337 -30.08 -5.14 18.58
N PRO A 338 -31.15 -5.69 17.98
CA PRO A 338 -31.78 -6.90 18.50
C PRO A 338 -30.92 -8.12 18.13
N VAL A 339 -30.37 -8.79 19.14
CA VAL A 339 -29.58 -10.02 18.98
C VAL A 339 -30.36 -11.20 19.53
N TRP A 340 -30.49 -12.28 18.76
CA TRP A 340 -31.20 -13.48 19.16
C TRP A 340 -30.35 -14.30 20.14
N ASP A 341 -30.89 -14.59 21.35
CA ASP A 341 -30.19 -15.35 22.38
C ASP A 341 -30.54 -16.86 22.41
N GLY A 342 -31.32 -17.31 21.43
CA GLY A 342 -31.88 -18.66 21.35
C GLY A 342 -33.33 -18.75 21.79
N LYS A 343 -33.90 -17.70 22.44
CA LYS A 343 -35.28 -17.65 22.98
C LYS A 343 -36.00 -16.38 22.64
N ALA A 344 -35.31 -15.24 22.70
CA ALA A 344 -35.87 -13.91 22.47
C ALA A 344 -34.82 -12.99 21.88
N PHE A 345 -35.27 -11.86 21.29
CA PHE A 345 -34.37 -10.78 20.89
C PHE A 345 -33.99 -9.94 22.12
N GLN A 346 -32.70 -9.84 22.37
CA GLN A 346 -32.14 -9.01 23.43
C GLN A 346 -31.53 -7.74 22.82
N PRO A 347 -31.76 -6.57 23.42
CA PRO A 347 -31.09 -5.35 23.00
C PRO A 347 -29.60 -5.42 23.40
N LYS A 348 -28.71 -5.39 22.42
CA LYS A 348 -27.26 -5.43 22.61
C LYS A 348 -26.60 -4.21 21.98
N LEU A 349 -25.60 -3.64 22.65
CA LEU A 349 -24.81 -2.56 22.09
C LEU A 349 -23.73 -3.16 21.19
N MET A 350 -23.96 -3.10 19.88
CA MET A 350 -23.11 -3.69 18.87
C MET A 350 -22.14 -2.67 18.29
N LEU A 351 -20.85 -2.99 18.32
CA LEU A 351 -19.76 -2.17 17.78
C LEU A 351 -19.31 -2.75 16.42
N PRO A 352 -19.57 -2.05 15.31
CA PRO A 352 -19.09 -2.52 14.01
C PRO A 352 -17.57 -2.39 13.87
N LEU A 353 -16.93 -3.45 13.41
CA LEU A 353 -15.50 -3.58 13.21
C LEU A 353 -15.20 -3.83 11.73
N SER A 354 -14.18 -3.16 11.20
CA SER A 354 -13.72 -3.28 9.82
C SER A 354 -12.21 -3.43 9.83
N LEU A 355 -11.71 -4.65 9.59
CA LEU A 355 -10.28 -4.93 9.56
C LEU A 355 -9.81 -4.96 8.11
N SER A 356 -9.10 -3.92 7.65
CA SER A 356 -8.41 -3.94 6.36
C SER A 356 -6.98 -4.45 6.54
N TYR A 357 -6.50 -5.24 5.58
CA TYR A 357 -5.19 -5.88 5.68
C TYR A 357 -4.54 -6.10 4.31
N ASP A 358 -3.21 -6.25 4.34
CA ASP A 358 -2.38 -6.63 3.20
C ASP A 358 -2.52 -8.13 2.94
N HIS A 359 -3.24 -8.50 1.87
CA HIS A 359 -3.52 -9.90 1.57
C HIS A 359 -2.28 -10.70 1.13
N ARG A 360 -1.14 -10.05 0.94
CA ARG A 360 0.15 -10.75 0.71
C ARG A 360 0.73 -11.34 2.00
N VAL A 361 0.33 -10.80 3.16
CA VAL A 361 0.82 -11.22 4.49
C VAL A 361 -0.28 -11.92 5.28
N ILE A 362 -1.48 -11.36 5.28
CA ILE A 362 -2.63 -11.85 6.04
C ILE A 362 -3.62 -12.51 5.08
N ASN A 363 -4.02 -13.74 5.36
CA ASN A 363 -5.09 -14.41 4.63
C ASN A 363 -6.46 -14.20 5.31
N GLY A 364 -7.55 -14.48 4.57
CA GLY A 364 -8.91 -14.26 5.05
C GLY A 364 -9.25 -15.04 6.33
N ALA A 365 -8.76 -16.27 6.48
CA ALA A 365 -9.00 -17.07 7.68
C ALA A 365 -8.29 -16.48 8.92
N ALA A 366 -7.09 -15.93 8.74
CA ALA A 366 -6.37 -15.22 9.81
C ALA A 366 -7.13 -13.93 10.21
N ALA A 367 -7.61 -13.16 9.22
CA ALA A 367 -8.39 -11.96 9.45
C ALA A 367 -9.70 -12.25 10.19
N ALA A 368 -10.43 -13.29 9.79
CA ALA A 368 -11.66 -13.72 10.49
C ALA A 368 -11.39 -14.19 11.92
N ARG A 369 -10.29 -14.91 12.16
CA ARG A 369 -9.87 -15.26 13.54
C ARG A 369 -9.53 -14.04 14.37
N PHE A 370 -8.85 -13.05 13.78
CA PHE A 370 -8.52 -11.81 14.48
C PHE A 370 -9.79 -11.05 14.89
N THR A 371 -10.74 -10.82 13.96
CA THR A 371 -11.97 -10.08 14.26
C THR A 371 -12.84 -10.84 15.26
N LYS A 372 -12.97 -12.15 15.10
CA LYS A 372 -13.71 -12.99 16.05
C LYS A 372 -13.10 -12.92 17.46
N ARG A 373 -11.78 -13.10 17.57
CA ARG A 373 -11.08 -13.03 18.86
C ARG A 373 -11.16 -11.63 19.47
N LEU A 374 -11.08 -10.56 18.65
CA LEU A 374 -11.30 -9.18 19.11
C LEU A 374 -12.70 -9.01 19.66
N SER A 375 -13.72 -9.52 18.95
CA SER A 375 -15.11 -9.48 19.39
C SER A 375 -15.28 -10.16 20.75
N ASP A 376 -14.68 -11.35 20.96
CA ASP A 376 -14.71 -12.08 22.23
C ASP A 376 -14.03 -11.29 23.37
N LEU A 377 -12.88 -10.68 23.12
CA LEU A 377 -12.18 -9.85 24.11
C LEU A 377 -12.97 -8.58 24.47
N LEU A 378 -13.69 -8.01 23.51
CA LEU A 378 -14.54 -6.84 23.75
C LEU A 378 -15.85 -7.21 24.44
N ALA A 379 -16.35 -8.42 24.25
CA ALA A 379 -17.51 -8.92 25.00
C ALA A 379 -17.18 -9.14 26.49
N ASP A 380 -15.97 -9.63 26.79
CA ASP A 380 -15.48 -9.73 28.18
C ASP A 380 -14.00 -9.34 28.26
N ILE A 381 -13.73 -8.06 28.50
CA ILE A 381 -12.37 -7.50 28.59
C ILE A 381 -11.52 -8.12 29.71
N ARG A 382 -12.14 -8.76 30.70
CA ARG A 382 -11.41 -9.39 31.81
C ARG A 382 -10.60 -10.61 31.35
N THR A 383 -10.95 -11.20 30.23
CA THR A 383 -10.20 -12.30 29.61
C THR A 383 -8.77 -11.93 29.21
N ILE A 384 -8.45 -10.64 29.10
CA ILE A 384 -7.08 -10.17 28.87
C ILE A 384 -6.15 -10.43 30.07
N LEU A 385 -6.74 -10.65 31.25
CA LEU A 385 -5.99 -10.89 32.48
C LEU A 385 -5.57 -12.36 32.65
N LEU A 386 -6.13 -13.25 31.83
CA LEU A 386 -5.82 -14.67 31.80
C LEU A 386 -4.67 -14.99 30.85
#